data_f7f3578b453cd8e53d63927ca7f51187
#
_entry.id   f7f3578b453cd8e53d63927ca7f51187
#
_cell.length_a   1.000
_cell.length_b   1.000
_cell.length_c   1.000
_cell.angle_alpha   90.00
_cell.angle_beta   90.00
_cell.angle_gamma   90.00
#
_symmetry.space_group_name_H-M   'P 1'
#
loop_
_entity.id
_entity.type
_entity.pdbx_description
1 polymer ?
#
loop_
_entity_poly.entity_id
_entity_poly.type
_entity_poly.pdbx_seq_one_letter_code
_entity_poly.pdbx_strand_id
1 'polypeptide(L)'
;MAGLTSAPFRLLCREQGCGLVVSDLLSANAIVYGSEKTGHLMRHLEAERPVCLQLFGGEPQLVAEAARRAEQTGVDALDLNMGCPVPKVAKAGAGCVLMRNPERAAAIARAVTSAVSVPVTVKTRLGWNHEERNAVEFARRLEQESIAAITVHGRVGSQGYGGRADWAAIGEVKAAVSLPVIGNGDVRTPEDAVALLRQAGCDAVMIGRAAAGEPQLFRRVAHYFRTGEVLAGPSPAERIATALRHARMLVEWTDELTASREMRCHLVPYLRGLPNASHVRQKAC
;
A
#
# COMPACT_ATOMS: atom_id res chain seq x y z
N MET A 1 -0.91 4.06 0.83
CA MET A 1 -1.46 5.17 -0.02
C MET A 1 -1.11 6.47 0.69
N ALA A 2 -0.29 7.30 0.07
CA ALA A 2 0.20 8.52 0.69
C ALA A 2 -0.93 9.39 1.29
N GLY A 3 -0.77 9.77 2.56
CA GLY A 3 -1.73 10.55 3.32
C GLY A 3 -2.97 9.79 3.82
N LEU A 4 -3.03 8.45 3.67
CA LEU A 4 -4.16 7.63 4.09
C LEU A 4 -3.76 6.38 4.90
N THR A 5 -2.49 6.23 5.27
CA THR A 5 -1.96 5.04 5.97
C THR A 5 -1.22 5.40 7.24
N SER A 6 -1.78 6.32 8.05
CA SER A 6 -1.28 6.62 9.40
C SER A 6 -1.30 5.38 10.32
N ALA A 7 -0.45 5.35 11.34
CA ALA A 7 -0.42 4.23 12.31
C ALA A 7 -1.80 3.96 12.95
N PRO A 8 -2.56 4.98 13.38
CA PRO A 8 -3.94 4.77 13.86
C PRO A 8 -4.85 4.08 12.83
N PHE A 9 -4.77 4.46 11.55
CA PHE A 9 -5.59 3.81 10.52
C PHE A 9 -5.15 2.36 10.26
N ARG A 10 -3.84 2.10 10.24
CA ARG A 10 -3.31 0.73 10.11
C ARG A 10 -3.78 -0.15 11.26
N LEU A 11 -3.76 0.36 12.49
CA LEU A 11 -4.28 -0.36 13.67
C LEU A 11 -5.77 -0.70 13.52
N LEU A 12 -6.60 0.25 13.07
CA LEU A 12 -8.03 -0.02 12.79
C LEU A 12 -8.19 -1.16 11.75
N CYS A 13 -7.36 -1.21 10.72
CA CYS A 13 -7.38 -2.29 9.73
C CYS A 13 -6.92 -3.63 10.33
N ARG A 14 -5.90 -3.62 11.19
CA ARG A 14 -5.41 -4.84 11.88
C ARG A 14 -6.48 -5.45 12.78
N GLU A 15 -7.17 -4.64 13.56
CA GLU A 15 -8.29 -5.08 14.41
C GLU A 15 -9.43 -5.72 13.60
N GLN A 16 -9.54 -5.40 12.33
CA GLN A 16 -10.50 -6.01 11.41
C GLN A 16 -9.94 -7.22 10.65
N GLY A 17 -8.76 -7.71 11.02
CA GLY A 17 -8.17 -8.93 10.45
C GLY A 17 -7.33 -8.71 9.18
N CYS A 18 -6.87 -7.50 8.92
CA CYS A 18 -5.86 -7.26 7.88
C CYS A 18 -4.58 -8.04 8.23
N GLY A 19 -4.11 -8.93 7.35
CA GLY A 19 -2.97 -9.80 7.62
C GLY A 19 -1.62 -9.07 7.71
N LEU A 20 -1.42 -8.03 6.88
CA LEU A 20 -0.21 -7.20 6.84
C LEU A 20 -0.62 -5.78 6.52
N VAL A 21 -0.12 -4.81 7.28
CA VAL A 21 -0.32 -3.39 7.00
C VAL A 21 0.96 -2.75 6.45
N VAL A 22 0.79 -1.78 5.55
CA VAL A 22 1.92 -1.11 4.87
C VAL A 22 1.86 0.38 5.18
N SER A 23 3.00 0.97 5.50
CA SER A 23 3.13 2.40 5.82
C SER A 23 2.79 3.33 4.65
N ASP A 24 2.82 4.61 4.91
CA ASP A 24 2.95 5.63 3.87
C ASP A 24 4.28 5.49 3.12
N LEU A 25 4.35 6.18 1.98
CA LEU A 25 5.51 6.15 1.09
C LEU A 25 6.67 6.97 1.67
N LEU A 26 7.76 6.31 2.02
CA LEU A 26 8.92 6.89 2.69
C LEU A 26 10.07 7.15 1.70
N SER A 27 10.55 8.38 1.65
CA SER A 27 11.70 8.73 0.81
C SER A 27 13.00 8.22 1.42
N ALA A 28 13.75 7.41 0.66
CA ALA A 28 15.09 6.95 1.08
C ALA A 28 16.03 8.14 1.39
N ASN A 29 16.02 9.18 0.55
CA ASN A 29 16.78 10.40 0.82
C ASN A 29 16.39 11.03 2.16
N ALA A 30 15.08 11.17 2.42
CA ALA A 30 14.60 11.79 3.65
C ALA A 30 14.96 10.98 4.91
N ILE A 31 14.99 9.66 4.81
CA ILE A 31 15.46 8.78 5.90
C ILE A 31 16.97 9.00 6.15
N VAL A 32 17.78 8.92 5.09
CA VAL A 32 19.24 9.02 5.21
C VAL A 32 19.69 10.40 5.69
N TYR A 33 19.01 11.46 5.24
CA TYR A 33 19.34 12.83 5.66
C TYR A 33 18.58 13.31 6.91
N GLY A 34 17.92 12.41 7.65
CA GLY A 34 17.40 12.69 8.99
C GLY A 34 16.18 13.60 9.03
N SER A 35 15.25 13.50 8.07
CA SER A 35 14.00 14.27 8.11
C SER A 35 13.12 13.84 9.29
N GLU A 36 12.85 14.73 10.23
CA GLU A 36 11.96 14.49 11.38
C GLU A 36 10.58 14.01 10.95
N LYS A 37 10.00 14.63 9.90
CA LYS A 37 8.72 14.22 9.35
C LYS A 37 8.75 12.76 8.87
N THR A 38 9.84 12.34 8.22
CA THR A 38 9.98 10.96 7.75
C THR A 38 10.21 10.00 8.91
N GLY A 39 10.97 10.42 9.93
CA GLY A 39 11.13 9.70 11.19
C GLY A 39 9.77 9.42 11.86
N HIS A 40 8.89 10.40 11.89
CA HIS A 40 7.52 10.24 12.41
C HIS A 40 6.70 9.22 11.62
N LEU A 41 6.82 9.23 10.27
CA LEU A 41 6.12 8.28 9.39
C LEU A 41 6.65 6.84 9.50
N MET A 42 7.87 6.63 9.96
CA MET A 42 8.43 5.30 10.23
C MET A 42 7.91 4.68 11.54
N ARG A 43 7.35 5.49 12.44
CA ARG A 43 6.82 4.99 13.71
C ARG A 43 5.64 4.05 13.48
N HIS A 44 5.55 3.03 14.30
CA HIS A 44 4.45 2.06 14.29
C HIS A 44 4.11 1.64 15.73
N LEU A 45 2.90 1.09 15.88
CA LEU A 45 2.41 0.52 17.14
C LEU A 45 2.68 -0.99 17.15
N GLU A 46 3.08 -1.54 18.30
CA GLU A 46 3.24 -2.99 18.43
C GLU A 46 1.95 -3.74 18.05
N ALA A 47 0.78 -3.20 18.40
CA ALA A 47 -0.52 -3.78 18.11
C ALA A 47 -0.91 -3.81 16.61
N GLU A 48 -0.20 -3.08 15.75
CA GLU A 48 -0.45 -3.12 14.29
C GLU A 48 0.39 -4.16 13.55
N ARG A 49 1.29 -4.86 14.24
CA ARG A 49 2.14 -5.91 13.61
C ARG A 49 1.32 -7.11 13.10
N PRO A 50 1.76 -7.75 11.98
CA PRO A 50 2.97 -7.42 11.22
C PRO A 50 2.82 -6.13 10.41
N VAL A 51 3.85 -5.30 10.41
CA VAL A 51 3.91 -4.01 9.72
C VAL A 51 5.08 -3.95 8.74
N CYS A 52 4.80 -3.41 7.55
CA CYS A 52 5.78 -3.23 6.48
C CYS A 52 5.99 -1.74 6.21
N LEU A 53 7.25 -1.29 6.15
CA LEU A 53 7.57 0.07 5.72
C LEU A 53 7.85 0.10 4.21
N GLN A 54 7.17 1.00 3.49
CA GLN A 54 7.33 1.15 2.05
C GLN A 54 8.30 2.29 1.71
N LEU A 55 9.43 1.95 1.07
CA LEU A 55 10.50 2.85 0.68
C LEU A 55 10.43 3.21 -0.81
N PHE A 56 10.88 4.41 -1.17
CA PHE A 56 11.18 4.74 -2.56
C PHE A 56 12.50 5.50 -2.68
N GLY A 57 13.22 5.21 -3.74
CA GLY A 57 14.47 5.86 -4.11
C GLY A 57 14.97 5.33 -5.46
N GLY A 58 15.82 6.08 -6.13
CA GLY A 58 16.39 5.70 -7.41
C GLY A 58 17.85 5.24 -7.33
N GLU A 59 18.54 5.46 -6.21
CA GLU A 59 19.96 5.11 -6.02
C GLU A 59 20.10 3.86 -5.13
N PRO A 60 20.69 2.75 -5.64
CA PRO A 60 20.75 1.48 -4.91
C PRO A 60 21.36 1.59 -3.51
N GLN A 61 22.51 2.24 -3.38
CA GLN A 61 23.21 2.32 -2.11
C GLN A 61 22.47 3.19 -1.09
N LEU A 62 21.83 4.26 -1.55
CA LEU A 62 21.05 5.14 -0.69
C LEU A 62 19.76 4.47 -0.21
N VAL A 63 19.11 3.65 -1.07
CA VAL A 63 17.92 2.88 -0.65
C VAL A 63 18.31 1.77 0.31
N ALA A 64 19.46 1.12 0.13
CA ALA A 64 19.99 0.13 1.06
C ALA A 64 20.30 0.73 2.44
N GLU A 65 20.90 1.92 2.50
CA GLU A 65 21.15 2.62 3.76
C GLU A 65 19.84 3.02 4.46
N ALA A 66 18.87 3.53 3.69
CA ALA A 66 17.54 3.81 4.21
C ALA A 66 16.83 2.56 4.75
N ALA A 67 16.99 1.42 4.08
CA ALA A 67 16.45 0.15 4.49
C ALA A 67 17.03 -0.33 5.83
N ARG A 68 18.35 -0.22 6.05
CA ARG A 68 18.99 -0.53 7.35
C ARG A 68 18.40 0.31 8.48
N ARG A 69 18.24 1.61 8.25
CA ARG A 69 17.64 2.51 9.26
C ARG A 69 16.16 2.20 9.52
N ALA A 70 15.42 1.82 8.49
CA ALA A 70 14.03 1.39 8.62
C ALA A 70 13.92 0.08 9.40
N GLU A 71 14.78 -0.91 9.12
CA GLU A 71 14.84 -2.17 9.87
C GLU A 71 15.10 -1.97 11.36
N GLN A 72 15.96 -1.00 11.72
CA GLN A 72 16.26 -0.67 13.13
C GLN A 72 15.04 -0.20 13.91
N THR A 73 13.95 0.19 13.27
CA THR A 73 12.68 0.52 13.94
C THR A 73 11.90 -0.73 14.40
N GLY A 74 12.37 -1.93 14.08
CA GLY A 74 11.75 -3.20 14.49
C GLY A 74 10.58 -3.64 13.64
N VAL A 75 10.50 -3.22 12.38
CA VAL A 75 9.44 -3.63 11.44
C VAL A 75 9.58 -5.08 10.99
N ASP A 76 8.48 -5.68 10.53
CA ASP A 76 8.43 -7.08 10.12
C ASP A 76 8.84 -7.30 8.67
N ALA A 77 8.75 -6.27 7.83
CA ALA A 77 9.12 -6.33 6.42
C ALA A 77 9.41 -4.93 5.85
N LEU A 78 10.08 -4.90 4.71
CA LEU A 78 10.26 -3.69 3.89
C LEU A 78 9.63 -3.91 2.51
N ASP A 79 9.09 -2.85 1.92
CA ASP A 79 8.55 -2.87 0.56
C ASP A 79 9.21 -1.78 -0.30
N LEU A 80 9.58 -2.12 -1.52
CA LEU A 80 10.16 -1.20 -2.49
C LEU A 80 9.06 -0.72 -3.45
N ASN A 81 8.78 0.57 -3.42
CA ASN A 81 7.82 1.17 -4.34
C ASN A 81 8.41 1.37 -5.73
N MET A 82 7.98 0.53 -6.66
CA MET A 82 8.31 0.61 -8.09
C MET A 82 7.05 0.82 -8.97
N GLY A 83 5.98 1.39 -8.38
CA GLY A 83 4.70 1.58 -9.08
C GLY A 83 4.08 2.97 -8.95
N CYS A 84 4.64 3.89 -8.17
CA CYS A 84 4.09 5.24 -7.99
C CYS A 84 4.37 6.10 -9.24
N PRO A 85 3.32 6.64 -9.93
CA PRO A 85 3.52 7.46 -11.13
C PRO A 85 3.65 8.96 -10.83
N VAL A 86 3.61 9.36 -9.55
CA VAL A 86 3.59 10.78 -9.16
C VAL A 86 4.86 11.48 -9.64
N PRO A 87 4.77 12.67 -10.30
CA PRO A 87 5.92 13.35 -10.88
C PRO A 87 7.09 13.58 -9.92
N LYS A 88 6.81 13.89 -8.65
CA LYS A 88 7.85 14.08 -7.62
C LYS A 88 8.67 12.80 -7.38
N VAL A 89 8.03 11.62 -7.42
CA VAL A 89 8.68 10.32 -7.26
C VAL A 89 9.45 9.96 -8.54
N ALA A 90 8.82 10.16 -9.71
CA ALA A 90 9.44 9.89 -11.01
C ALA A 90 10.69 10.76 -11.26
N LYS A 91 10.66 12.04 -10.89
CA LYS A 91 11.83 12.94 -10.97
C LYS A 91 13.01 12.49 -10.09
N ALA A 92 12.74 11.75 -9.02
CA ALA A 92 13.76 11.15 -8.18
C ALA A 92 14.31 9.81 -8.76
N GLY A 93 13.96 9.45 -10.00
CA GLY A 93 14.35 8.18 -10.63
C GLY A 93 13.71 6.95 -9.96
N ALA A 94 12.59 7.12 -9.26
CA ALA A 94 11.95 6.11 -8.43
C ALA A 94 10.49 5.82 -8.84
N GLY A 95 9.86 4.87 -8.18
CA GLY A 95 8.47 4.50 -8.46
C GLY A 95 8.31 3.85 -9.84
N CYS A 96 7.23 4.19 -10.55
CA CYS A 96 6.88 3.53 -11.80
C CYS A 96 7.90 3.73 -12.94
N VAL A 97 8.72 4.79 -12.89
CA VAL A 97 9.78 5.02 -13.89
C VAL A 97 10.84 3.93 -13.87
N LEU A 98 11.02 3.21 -12.75
CA LEU A 98 11.94 2.08 -12.64
C LEU A 98 11.52 0.91 -13.56
N MET A 99 10.26 0.79 -13.92
CA MET A 99 9.82 -0.24 -14.87
C MET A 99 10.44 -0.05 -16.28
N ARG A 100 10.84 1.18 -16.64
CA ARG A 100 11.55 1.47 -17.88
C ARG A 100 13.04 1.10 -17.82
N ASN A 101 13.54 0.77 -16.62
CA ASN A 101 14.93 0.33 -16.42
C ASN A 101 14.96 -0.84 -15.41
N PRO A 102 14.61 -2.07 -15.87
CA PRO A 102 14.58 -3.27 -15.01
C PRO A 102 15.91 -3.57 -14.33
N GLU A 103 17.03 -3.29 -14.98
CA GLU A 103 18.37 -3.53 -14.39
C GLU A 103 18.63 -2.59 -13.20
N ARG A 104 18.22 -1.33 -13.27
CA ARG A 104 18.31 -0.42 -12.13
C ARG A 104 17.38 -0.86 -11.00
N ALA A 105 16.15 -1.28 -11.31
CA ALA A 105 15.23 -1.83 -10.33
C ALA A 105 15.81 -3.05 -9.63
N ALA A 106 16.42 -3.96 -10.37
CA ALA A 106 17.08 -5.13 -9.84
C ALA A 106 18.31 -4.78 -8.98
N ALA A 107 19.11 -3.80 -9.41
CA ALA A 107 20.25 -3.32 -8.61
C ALA A 107 19.78 -2.73 -7.26
N ILE A 108 18.64 -2.00 -7.23
CA ILE A 108 18.04 -1.50 -6.00
C ILE A 108 17.56 -2.68 -5.12
N ALA A 109 16.82 -3.63 -5.69
CA ALA A 109 16.33 -4.80 -4.96
C ALA A 109 17.48 -5.58 -4.33
N ARG A 110 18.53 -5.92 -5.12
CA ARG A 110 19.73 -6.61 -4.65
C ARG A 110 20.43 -5.86 -3.53
N ALA A 111 20.65 -4.56 -3.69
CA ALA A 111 21.31 -3.75 -2.67
C ALA A 111 20.54 -3.77 -1.34
N VAL A 112 19.20 -3.73 -1.39
CA VAL A 112 18.35 -3.77 -0.20
C VAL A 112 18.30 -5.17 0.41
N THR A 113 18.04 -6.23 -0.37
CA THR A 113 17.98 -7.61 0.14
C THR A 113 19.29 -8.08 0.75
N SER A 114 20.43 -7.56 0.26
CA SER A 114 21.76 -7.83 0.83
C SER A 114 22.07 -6.99 2.08
N ALA A 115 21.28 -5.96 2.37
CA ALA A 115 21.57 -5.00 3.43
C ALA A 115 20.76 -5.22 4.70
N VAL A 116 19.64 -5.97 4.63
CA VAL A 116 18.69 -6.20 5.73
C VAL A 116 18.40 -7.68 5.91
N SER A 117 17.91 -8.06 7.09
CA SER A 117 17.53 -9.42 7.44
C SER A 117 16.02 -9.67 7.31
N VAL A 118 15.19 -8.61 7.39
CA VAL A 118 13.74 -8.73 7.23
C VAL A 118 13.37 -8.98 5.77
N PRO A 119 12.22 -9.66 5.51
CA PRO A 119 11.73 -9.87 4.15
C PRO A 119 11.56 -8.55 3.38
N VAL A 120 12.00 -8.56 2.12
CA VAL A 120 11.85 -7.42 1.21
C VAL A 120 10.85 -7.77 0.12
N THR A 121 9.83 -6.95 -0.05
CA THR A 121 8.84 -7.08 -1.13
C THR A 121 8.96 -5.93 -2.12
N VAL A 122 8.34 -6.08 -3.29
CA VAL A 122 8.27 -5.01 -4.29
C VAL A 122 6.83 -4.74 -4.67
N LYS A 123 6.44 -3.45 -4.75
CA LYS A 123 5.15 -3.07 -5.30
C LYS A 123 5.30 -2.36 -6.64
N THR A 124 4.67 -2.91 -7.68
CA THR A 124 4.77 -2.45 -9.06
C THR A 124 3.41 -2.23 -9.74
N ARG A 125 3.45 -1.90 -11.02
CA ARG A 125 2.32 -1.80 -11.96
C ARG A 125 2.53 -2.72 -13.17
N LEU A 126 1.68 -2.58 -14.22
CA LEU A 126 1.80 -3.38 -15.45
C LEU A 126 2.85 -2.83 -16.43
N GLY A 127 3.37 -1.64 -16.20
CA GLY A 127 4.31 -0.92 -17.04
C GLY A 127 4.19 0.59 -16.86
N TRP A 128 4.98 1.36 -17.59
CA TRP A 128 4.93 2.82 -17.56
C TRP A 128 3.66 3.36 -18.24
N ASN A 129 3.37 2.91 -19.44
CA ASN A 129 2.19 3.24 -20.22
C ASN A 129 1.67 2.00 -20.97
N HIS A 130 0.69 2.15 -21.86
CA HIS A 130 0.08 1.04 -22.57
C HIS A 130 1.03 0.41 -23.60
N GLU A 131 1.93 1.19 -24.17
CA GLU A 131 2.94 0.75 -25.14
C GLU A 131 4.15 0.09 -24.46
N GLU A 132 4.42 0.47 -23.21
CA GLU A 132 5.55 -0.02 -22.41
C GLU A 132 5.05 -0.92 -21.26
N ARG A 133 4.29 -1.97 -21.58
CA ARG A 133 3.84 -3.00 -20.62
C ARG A 133 4.91 -4.08 -20.54
N ASN A 134 5.51 -4.25 -19.38
CA ASN A 134 6.60 -5.21 -19.17
C ASN A 134 6.58 -5.89 -17.80
N ALA A 135 5.39 -5.99 -17.16
CA ALA A 135 5.28 -6.51 -15.79
C ALA A 135 5.82 -7.93 -15.63
N VAL A 136 5.67 -8.79 -16.67
CA VAL A 136 6.14 -10.18 -16.65
C VAL A 136 7.67 -10.22 -16.62
N GLU A 137 8.33 -9.56 -17.57
CA GLU A 137 9.79 -9.49 -17.66
C GLU A 137 10.39 -8.81 -16.43
N PHE A 138 9.71 -7.76 -15.94
CA PHE A 138 10.09 -7.03 -14.74
C PHE A 138 10.04 -7.93 -13.50
N ALA A 139 8.98 -8.71 -13.33
CA ALA A 139 8.83 -9.64 -12.22
C ALA A 139 9.90 -10.76 -12.26
N ARG A 140 10.13 -11.37 -13.44
CA ARG A 140 11.20 -12.38 -13.64
C ARG A 140 12.58 -11.83 -13.31
N ARG A 141 12.82 -10.57 -13.68
CA ARG A 141 14.10 -9.92 -13.38
C ARG A 141 14.30 -9.69 -11.89
N LEU A 142 13.23 -9.27 -11.19
CA LEU A 142 13.27 -9.04 -9.75
C LEU A 142 13.31 -10.33 -8.92
N GLU A 143 12.71 -11.42 -9.40
CA GLU A 143 12.75 -12.74 -8.75
C GLU A 143 14.19 -13.21 -8.51
N GLN A 144 15.14 -12.84 -9.38
CA GLN A 144 16.56 -13.16 -9.25
C GLN A 144 17.25 -12.42 -8.09
N GLU A 145 16.60 -11.44 -7.48
CA GLU A 145 17.19 -10.57 -6.46
C GLU A 145 16.73 -10.90 -5.03
N SER A 146 16.27 -12.14 -4.79
CA SER A 146 15.88 -12.66 -3.46
C SER A 146 14.77 -11.83 -2.78
N ILE A 147 13.87 -11.21 -3.54
CA ILE A 147 12.68 -10.58 -2.97
C ILE A 147 11.69 -11.65 -2.48
N ALA A 148 10.97 -11.36 -1.38
CA ALA A 148 10.07 -12.30 -0.73
C ALA A 148 8.67 -12.39 -1.40
N ALA A 149 8.24 -11.32 -2.08
CA ALA A 149 6.96 -11.28 -2.80
C ALA A 149 6.90 -10.06 -3.74
N ILE A 150 6.00 -10.11 -4.71
CA ILE A 150 5.70 -8.96 -5.57
C ILE A 150 4.21 -8.60 -5.53
N THR A 151 3.89 -7.33 -5.32
CA THR A 151 2.53 -6.80 -5.44
C THR A 151 2.36 -6.13 -6.80
N VAL A 152 1.38 -6.56 -7.58
CA VAL A 152 1.10 -6.02 -8.91
C VAL A 152 -0.22 -5.25 -8.92
N HIS A 153 -0.16 -3.94 -9.19
CA HIS A 153 -1.36 -3.18 -9.47
C HIS A 153 -1.74 -3.34 -10.95
N GLY A 154 -2.94 -3.84 -11.23
CA GLY A 154 -3.45 -4.14 -12.58
C GLY A 154 -3.68 -2.90 -13.47
N ARG A 155 -2.84 -1.88 -13.39
CA ARG A 155 -2.84 -0.66 -14.21
C ARG A 155 -1.44 -0.26 -14.60
N VAL A 156 -1.29 0.43 -15.75
CA VAL A 156 -0.04 1.09 -16.11
C VAL A 156 0.12 2.43 -15.37
N GLY A 157 1.34 2.97 -15.34
CA GLY A 157 1.67 4.24 -14.69
C GLY A 157 0.84 5.42 -15.18
N SER A 158 0.77 5.61 -16.50
CA SER A 158 0.03 6.71 -17.15
C SER A 158 -1.49 6.67 -16.89
N GLN A 159 -2.04 5.50 -16.60
CA GLN A 159 -3.47 5.32 -16.31
C GLN A 159 -3.87 5.88 -14.93
N GLY A 160 -2.93 6.05 -14.00
CA GLY A 160 -3.21 6.51 -12.65
C GLY A 160 -4.21 5.59 -11.93
N TYR A 161 -5.44 6.08 -11.74
CA TYR A 161 -6.58 5.34 -11.17
C TYR A 161 -7.77 5.26 -12.12
N GLY A 162 -7.63 5.73 -13.36
CA GLY A 162 -8.67 5.68 -14.39
C GLY A 162 -8.92 4.27 -14.92
N GLY A 163 -10.05 4.06 -15.60
CA GLY A 163 -10.43 2.78 -16.17
C GLY A 163 -10.57 1.66 -15.15
N ARG A 164 -10.39 0.41 -15.59
CA ARG A 164 -10.40 -0.79 -14.75
C ARG A 164 -9.01 -1.38 -14.59
N ALA A 165 -8.77 -2.05 -13.47
CA ALA A 165 -7.59 -2.87 -13.27
C ALA A 165 -7.70 -4.14 -14.12
N ASP A 166 -6.62 -4.47 -14.81
CA ASP A 166 -6.50 -5.68 -15.63
C ASP A 166 -6.00 -6.84 -14.73
N TRP A 167 -6.95 -7.63 -14.24
CA TRP A 167 -6.65 -8.77 -13.36
C TRP A 167 -6.06 -9.95 -14.12
N ALA A 168 -6.37 -10.10 -15.43
CA ALA A 168 -5.77 -11.13 -16.26
C ALA A 168 -4.26 -10.93 -16.40
N ALA A 169 -3.81 -9.68 -16.59
CA ALA A 169 -2.39 -9.36 -16.65
C ALA A 169 -1.66 -9.60 -15.32
N ILE A 170 -2.34 -9.51 -14.17
CA ILE A 170 -1.77 -9.96 -12.88
C ILE A 170 -1.55 -11.48 -12.93
N GLY A 171 -2.49 -12.24 -13.51
CA GLY A 171 -2.37 -13.68 -13.70
C GLY A 171 -1.21 -14.08 -14.62
N GLU A 172 -0.93 -13.30 -15.67
CA GLU A 172 0.24 -13.49 -16.53
C GLU A 172 1.55 -13.37 -15.72
N VAL A 173 1.63 -12.40 -14.82
CA VAL A 173 2.78 -12.26 -13.91
C VAL A 173 2.87 -13.47 -12.97
N LYS A 174 1.74 -13.91 -12.36
CA LYS A 174 1.73 -15.07 -11.46
C LYS A 174 2.17 -16.36 -12.17
N ALA A 175 1.75 -16.56 -13.40
CA ALA A 175 2.16 -17.72 -14.19
C ALA A 175 3.65 -17.72 -14.59
N ALA A 176 4.30 -16.55 -14.52
CA ALA A 176 5.66 -16.35 -15.02
C ALA A 176 6.76 -16.43 -13.95
N VAL A 177 6.37 -16.40 -12.66
CA VAL A 177 7.28 -16.40 -11.50
C VAL A 177 6.86 -17.43 -10.46
N SER A 178 7.80 -17.92 -9.65
CA SER A 178 7.55 -18.85 -8.56
C SER A 178 7.31 -18.16 -7.22
N LEU A 179 7.71 -16.90 -7.08
CA LEU A 179 7.51 -16.14 -5.86
C LEU A 179 6.02 -15.77 -5.65
N PRO A 180 5.62 -15.49 -4.40
CA PRO A 180 4.28 -15.03 -4.10
C PRO A 180 3.91 -13.74 -4.85
N VAL A 181 2.74 -13.72 -5.50
CA VAL A 181 2.19 -12.57 -6.20
C VAL A 181 0.94 -12.07 -5.46
N ILE A 182 0.95 -10.79 -5.10
CA ILE A 182 -0.17 -10.12 -4.43
C ILE A 182 -0.91 -9.27 -5.46
N GLY A 183 -2.16 -9.60 -5.73
CA GLY A 183 -3.00 -8.85 -6.66
C GLY A 183 -3.53 -7.55 -6.06
N ASN A 184 -3.51 -6.47 -6.83
CA ASN A 184 -3.99 -5.15 -6.39
C ASN A 184 -4.77 -4.44 -7.49
N GLY A 185 -5.83 -3.74 -7.11
CA GLY A 185 -6.62 -2.87 -7.99
C GLY A 185 -8.09 -3.25 -7.99
N ASP A 186 -8.95 -2.25 -7.77
CA ASP A 186 -10.42 -2.30 -7.84
C ASP A 186 -11.13 -3.31 -6.92
N VAL A 187 -10.47 -3.80 -5.91
CA VAL A 187 -11.10 -4.59 -4.85
C VAL A 187 -11.88 -3.64 -3.94
N ARG A 188 -13.20 -3.69 -4.00
CA ARG A 188 -14.13 -2.81 -3.28
C ARG A 188 -15.07 -3.59 -2.38
N THR A 189 -15.29 -4.85 -2.68
CA THR A 189 -16.19 -5.75 -1.95
C THR A 189 -15.49 -7.08 -1.62
N PRO A 190 -16.02 -7.90 -0.75
CA PRO A 190 -15.54 -9.26 -0.51
C PRO A 190 -15.52 -10.12 -1.79
N GLU A 191 -16.53 -9.98 -2.62
CA GLU A 191 -16.66 -10.70 -3.89
C GLU A 191 -15.55 -10.32 -4.87
N ASP A 192 -15.19 -9.02 -4.94
CA ASP A 192 -14.07 -8.56 -5.78
C ASP A 192 -12.75 -9.21 -5.34
N ALA A 193 -12.52 -9.37 -4.02
CA ALA A 193 -11.31 -10.00 -3.51
C ALA A 193 -11.19 -11.46 -3.95
N VAL A 194 -12.29 -12.22 -3.87
CA VAL A 194 -12.34 -13.62 -4.33
C VAL A 194 -12.24 -13.69 -5.86
N ALA A 195 -12.93 -12.80 -6.57
CA ALA A 195 -12.87 -12.75 -8.03
C ALA A 195 -11.43 -12.48 -8.52
N LEU A 196 -10.73 -11.53 -7.91
CA LEU A 196 -9.31 -11.25 -8.23
C LEU A 196 -8.45 -12.49 -8.00
N LEU A 197 -8.55 -13.16 -6.83
CA LEU A 197 -7.77 -14.37 -6.55
C LEU A 197 -8.04 -15.48 -7.58
N ARG A 198 -9.31 -15.71 -7.92
CA ARG A 198 -9.68 -16.76 -8.87
C ARG A 198 -9.22 -16.43 -10.29
N GLN A 199 -9.43 -15.19 -10.74
CA GLN A 199 -9.09 -14.77 -12.09
C GLN A 199 -7.58 -14.67 -12.32
N ALA A 200 -6.85 -14.12 -11.36
CA ALA A 200 -5.41 -13.93 -11.47
C ALA A 200 -4.59 -15.12 -10.93
N GLY A 201 -5.19 -16.05 -10.16
CA GLY A 201 -4.46 -17.13 -9.49
C GLY A 201 -3.39 -16.62 -8.49
N CYS A 202 -3.46 -15.35 -8.07
CA CYS A 202 -2.48 -14.76 -7.17
C CYS A 202 -2.64 -15.30 -5.73
N ASP A 203 -1.60 -15.18 -4.91
CA ASP A 203 -1.52 -15.80 -3.58
C ASP A 203 -2.20 -14.96 -2.50
N ALA A 204 -2.33 -13.65 -2.72
CA ALA A 204 -2.98 -12.73 -1.80
C ALA A 204 -3.55 -11.51 -2.52
N VAL A 205 -4.34 -10.71 -1.78
CA VAL A 205 -4.97 -9.48 -2.30
C VAL A 205 -4.58 -8.28 -1.45
N MET A 206 -4.11 -7.21 -2.09
CA MET A 206 -3.90 -5.92 -1.44
C MET A 206 -5.10 -5.00 -1.68
N ILE A 207 -5.73 -4.56 -0.59
CA ILE A 207 -6.83 -3.61 -0.62
C ILE A 207 -6.29 -2.20 -0.39
N GLY A 208 -6.63 -1.27 -1.27
CA GLY A 208 -6.22 0.13 -1.15
C GLY A 208 -7.38 1.04 -0.78
N ARG A 209 -7.82 1.85 -1.74
CA ARG A 209 -8.82 2.93 -1.57
C ARG A 209 -10.14 2.51 -0.90
N ALA A 210 -10.54 1.27 -1.07
CA ALA A 210 -11.80 0.78 -0.50
C ALA A 210 -11.75 0.66 1.03
N ALA A 211 -10.57 0.39 1.62
CA ALA A 211 -10.42 0.36 3.07
C ALA A 211 -10.52 1.74 3.71
N ALA A 212 -10.20 2.82 2.96
CA ALA A 212 -10.33 4.18 3.48
C ALA A 212 -11.81 4.49 3.80
N GLY A 213 -12.09 4.77 5.07
CA GLY A 213 -13.45 5.00 5.59
C GLY A 213 -14.26 3.73 5.86
N GLU A 214 -13.72 2.54 5.57
CA GLU A 214 -14.35 1.25 5.88
C GLU A 214 -13.30 0.17 6.24
N PRO A 215 -12.54 0.29 7.34
CA PRO A 215 -11.60 -0.75 7.75
C PRO A 215 -12.28 -2.11 7.98
N GLN A 216 -13.58 -2.15 8.29
CA GLN A 216 -14.40 -3.36 8.42
C GLN A 216 -14.42 -4.23 7.16
N LEU A 217 -14.03 -3.69 6.00
CA LEU A 217 -13.91 -4.45 4.77
C LEU A 217 -13.00 -5.67 4.92
N PHE A 218 -11.91 -5.57 5.69
CA PHE A 218 -11.01 -6.71 5.93
C PHE A 218 -11.71 -7.87 6.63
N ARG A 219 -12.51 -7.60 7.68
CA ARG A 219 -13.30 -8.64 8.37
C ARG A 219 -14.33 -9.27 7.43
N ARG A 220 -14.99 -8.46 6.60
CA ARG A 220 -15.99 -8.92 5.62
C ARG A 220 -15.33 -9.82 4.56
N VAL A 221 -14.17 -9.43 4.05
CA VAL A 221 -13.38 -10.23 3.10
C VAL A 221 -12.95 -11.55 3.73
N ALA A 222 -12.36 -11.52 4.93
CA ALA A 222 -11.92 -12.73 5.62
C ALA A 222 -13.07 -13.69 5.95
N HIS A 223 -14.27 -13.16 6.29
CA HIS A 223 -15.46 -13.96 6.50
C HIS A 223 -15.90 -14.63 5.19
N TYR A 224 -16.02 -13.86 4.12
CA TYR A 224 -16.45 -14.36 2.81
C TYR A 224 -15.51 -15.45 2.27
N PHE A 225 -14.19 -15.31 2.48
CA PHE A 225 -13.23 -16.35 2.13
C PHE A 225 -13.48 -17.67 2.84
N ARG A 226 -13.87 -17.62 4.11
CA ARG A 226 -14.05 -18.84 4.94
C ARG A 226 -15.42 -19.50 4.72
N THR A 227 -16.45 -18.72 4.49
CA THR A 227 -17.83 -19.21 4.55
C THR A 227 -18.58 -19.12 3.22
N GLY A 228 -18.15 -18.23 2.31
CA GLY A 228 -18.92 -17.86 1.11
C GLY A 228 -20.09 -16.90 1.39
N GLU A 229 -20.29 -16.48 2.67
CA GLU A 229 -21.40 -15.62 3.06
C GLU A 229 -20.97 -14.15 3.09
N VAL A 230 -21.80 -13.27 2.57
CA VAL A 230 -21.57 -11.82 2.56
C VAL A 230 -22.07 -11.20 3.84
N LEU A 231 -21.18 -10.68 4.68
CA LEU A 231 -21.57 -9.84 5.81
C LEU A 231 -22.00 -8.45 5.32
N ALA A 232 -23.02 -7.90 5.97
CA ALA A 232 -23.46 -6.52 5.75
C ALA A 232 -22.29 -5.53 6.00
N GLY A 233 -22.25 -4.44 5.23
CA GLY A 233 -21.35 -3.32 5.48
C GLY A 233 -21.71 -2.58 6.77
N PRO A 234 -20.80 -1.73 7.27
CA PRO A 234 -21.07 -0.95 8.48
C PRO A 234 -22.23 0.03 8.26
N SER A 235 -23.10 0.11 9.24
CA SER A 235 -24.18 1.11 9.30
C SER A 235 -23.60 2.54 9.33
N PRO A 236 -24.40 3.57 9.01
CA PRO A 236 -23.99 4.97 9.16
C PRO A 236 -23.45 5.30 10.55
N ALA A 237 -24.09 4.77 11.60
CA ALA A 237 -23.67 5.00 13.00
C ALA A 237 -22.28 4.37 13.28
N GLU A 238 -22.05 3.14 12.85
CA GLU A 238 -20.75 2.45 13.00
C GLU A 238 -19.64 3.16 12.22
N ARG A 239 -19.92 3.68 11.02
CA ARG A 239 -18.94 4.45 10.24
C ARG A 239 -18.55 5.75 10.94
N ILE A 240 -19.53 6.48 11.50
CA ILE A 240 -19.27 7.69 12.28
C ILE A 240 -18.49 7.36 13.56
N ALA A 241 -18.88 6.31 14.29
CA ALA A 241 -18.15 5.86 15.49
C ALA A 241 -16.70 5.50 15.17
N THR A 242 -16.45 4.80 14.04
CA THR A 242 -15.11 4.48 13.57
C THR A 242 -14.32 5.75 13.21
N ALA A 243 -14.95 6.73 12.55
CA ALA A 243 -14.30 8.00 12.21
C ALA A 243 -13.91 8.80 13.47
N LEU A 244 -14.78 8.87 14.46
CA LEU A 244 -14.49 9.54 15.74
C LEU A 244 -13.38 8.84 16.52
N ARG A 245 -13.40 7.51 16.56
CA ARG A 245 -12.32 6.73 17.15
C ARG A 245 -10.99 7.00 16.45
N HIS A 246 -10.96 6.97 15.10
CA HIS A 246 -9.78 7.28 14.32
C HIS A 246 -9.25 8.69 14.64
N ALA A 247 -10.12 9.68 14.72
CA ALA A 247 -9.72 11.06 15.05
C ALA A 247 -9.07 11.14 16.45
N ARG A 248 -9.64 10.49 17.47
CA ARG A 248 -9.05 10.44 18.82
C ARG A 248 -7.67 9.77 18.81
N MET A 249 -7.54 8.65 18.16
CA MET A 249 -6.26 7.93 18.00
C MET A 249 -5.22 8.78 17.28
N LEU A 250 -5.60 9.61 16.29
CA LEU A 250 -4.69 10.54 15.63
C LEU A 250 -4.21 11.64 16.58
N VAL A 251 -5.09 12.20 17.42
CA VAL A 251 -4.71 13.20 18.44
C VAL A 251 -3.70 12.59 19.43
N GLU A 252 -3.94 11.38 19.91
CA GLU A 252 -3.04 10.67 20.81
C GLU A 252 -1.69 10.32 20.15
N TRP A 253 -1.71 10.04 18.85
CA TRP A 253 -0.52 9.68 18.07
C TRP A 253 0.37 10.87 17.69
N THR A 254 -0.22 12.05 17.47
CA THR A 254 0.45 13.27 17.04
C THR A 254 0.20 14.41 18.02
N ASP A 255 -0.61 15.34 17.62
CA ASP A 255 -1.16 16.48 18.37
C ASP A 255 -2.48 16.92 17.70
N GLU A 256 -3.26 17.75 18.38
CA GLU A 256 -4.59 18.14 17.90
C GLU A 256 -4.56 18.88 16.55
N LEU A 257 -3.57 19.74 16.32
CA LEU A 257 -3.46 20.50 15.07
C LEU A 257 -3.10 19.61 13.89
N THR A 258 -2.11 18.74 14.09
CA THR A 258 -1.66 17.78 13.08
C THR A 258 -2.75 16.75 12.79
N ALA A 259 -3.37 16.18 13.83
CA ALA A 259 -4.47 15.24 13.70
C ALA A 259 -5.68 15.84 12.97
N SER A 260 -6.04 17.09 13.24
CA SER A 260 -7.13 17.78 12.54
C SER A 260 -6.83 17.94 11.04
N ARG A 261 -5.59 18.25 10.68
CA ARG A 261 -5.17 18.36 9.28
C ARG A 261 -5.19 17.01 8.55
N GLU A 262 -4.67 15.97 9.18
CA GLU A 262 -4.64 14.62 8.61
C GLU A 262 -6.06 14.04 8.50
N MET A 263 -6.90 14.26 9.51
CA MET A 263 -8.27 13.75 9.53
C MET A 263 -9.13 14.29 8.37
N ARG A 264 -8.83 15.46 7.80
CA ARG A 264 -9.56 15.97 6.61
C ARG A 264 -9.51 14.98 5.44
N CYS A 265 -8.35 14.36 5.19
CA CYS A 265 -8.21 13.35 4.14
C CYS A 265 -8.96 12.06 4.47
N HIS A 266 -8.98 11.67 5.74
CA HIS A 266 -9.63 10.45 6.22
C HIS A 266 -11.15 10.59 6.36
N LEU A 267 -11.64 11.79 6.70
CA LEU A 267 -13.07 12.03 6.94
C LEU A 267 -13.92 11.85 5.68
N VAL A 268 -13.42 12.33 4.54
CA VAL A 268 -14.16 12.25 3.26
C VAL A 268 -14.59 10.82 2.88
N PRO A 269 -13.74 9.80 2.95
CA PRO A 269 -14.14 8.41 2.77
C PRO A 269 -15.20 7.92 3.78
N TYR A 270 -15.07 8.25 5.06
CA TYR A 270 -16.07 7.86 6.09
C TYR A 270 -17.48 8.40 5.81
N LEU A 271 -17.56 9.59 5.24
CA LEU A 271 -18.82 10.27 4.94
C LEU A 271 -19.46 9.86 3.60
N ARG A 272 -18.77 9.03 2.79
CA ARG A 272 -19.27 8.68 1.45
C ARG A 272 -20.63 7.99 1.51
N GLY A 273 -21.62 8.56 0.79
CA GLY A 273 -22.99 8.00 0.71
C GLY A 273 -23.85 8.24 1.95
N LEU A 274 -23.38 8.98 2.96
CA LEU A 274 -24.21 9.36 4.11
C LEU A 274 -25.11 10.57 3.76
N PRO A 275 -26.32 10.67 4.35
CA PRO A 275 -27.14 11.88 4.24
C PRO A 275 -26.36 13.11 4.70
N ASN A 276 -26.56 14.24 4.01
CA ASN A 276 -25.89 15.52 4.30
C ASN A 276 -24.34 15.50 4.27
N ALA A 277 -23.72 14.44 3.73
CA ALA A 277 -22.26 14.31 3.65
C ALA A 277 -21.57 15.48 2.93
N SER A 278 -22.22 16.09 1.92
CA SER A 278 -21.70 17.27 1.22
C SER A 278 -21.52 18.48 2.14
N HIS A 279 -22.52 18.75 2.96
CA HIS A 279 -22.50 19.87 3.94
C HIS A 279 -21.40 19.66 5.00
N VAL A 280 -21.30 18.43 5.55
CA VAL A 280 -20.24 18.11 6.53
C VAL A 280 -18.84 18.25 5.92
N ARG A 281 -18.63 17.73 4.69
CA ARG A 281 -17.36 17.87 3.99
C ARG A 281 -16.98 19.33 3.76
N GLN A 282 -17.93 20.17 3.34
CA GLN A 282 -17.67 21.60 3.12
C GLN A 282 -17.24 22.33 4.39
N LYS A 283 -17.74 21.91 5.57
CA LYS A 283 -17.31 22.48 6.86
C LYS A 283 -15.97 21.94 7.37
N ALA A 284 -15.62 20.71 7.02
CA ALA A 284 -14.44 20.02 7.53
C ALA A 284 -13.18 20.18 6.65
N CYS A 285 -13.35 20.50 5.38
CA CYS A 285 -12.28 20.67 4.40
C CYS A 285 -12.22 22.08 3.83
#